data_b96d1aa867c16dd26d90ffbc9be87ed8
#
_entry.id   b96d1aa867c16dd26d90ffbc9be87ed8
#
_cell.length_a   1.000
_cell.length_b   1.000
_cell.length_c   1.000
_cell.angle_alpha   90.00
_cell.angle_beta   90.00
_cell.angle_gamma   90.00
#
_symmetry.space_group_name_H-M   'P 1'
#
loop_
_entity.id
_entity.type
_entity.pdbx_description
1 polymer ?
#
loop_
_entity_poly.entity_id
_entity_poly.type
_entity_poly.pdbx_seq_one_letter_code
_entity_poly.pdbx_strand_id
1 'polypeptide(L)'
;MNEFDSYRIYYHTAPQYNWQVMLDLYKGTGFVGRALFMKRGQPLPPNVMQGGKPLLHYSVEDFHNILLILALDKPLYISLVPSNGIGTISTSGESIGELDRP
;
A
#
# COMPACT_ATOMS: atom_id res chain seq x y z
N MET A 1 0.19 11.15 5.98
CA MET A 1 -0.85 10.12 6.03
C MET A 1 -1.97 10.50 5.09
N ASN A 2 -2.37 9.59 4.22
CA ASN A 2 -3.29 9.93 3.14
C ASN A 2 -4.53 9.06 3.19
N GLU A 3 -5.68 9.70 3.35
CA GLU A 3 -6.97 9.03 3.21
C GLU A 3 -7.23 8.73 1.73
N PHE A 4 -7.84 7.58 1.44
CA PHE A 4 -8.33 7.26 0.11
C PHE A 4 -9.74 6.70 0.19
N ASP A 5 -10.49 6.84 -0.90
CA ASP A 5 -11.89 6.41 -0.98
C ASP A 5 -12.17 5.52 -2.19
N SER A 6 -11.19 5.37 -3.07
CA SER A 6 -11.31 4.48 -4.23
C SER A 6 -9.96 3.93 -4.62
N TYR A 7 -9.98 2.86 -5.40
CA TYR A 7 -8.76 2.19 -5.80
C TYR A 7 -8.95 1.50 -7.15
N ARG A 8 -7.80 1.21 -7.80
CA ARG A 8 -7.73 0.39 -9.01
C ARG A 8 -6.77 -0.75 -8.77
N ILE A 9 -7.13 -1.96 -9.20
CA ILE A 9 -6.30 -3.14 -9.06
C ILE A 9 -5.91 -3.62 -10.45
N TYR A 10 -4.61 -3.82 -10.66
CA TYR A 10 -4.06 -4.38 -11.89
C TYR A 10 -3.35 -5.68 -11.54
N TYR A 11 -3.81 -6.78 -12.12
CA TYR A 11 -3.20 -8.09 -11.99
C TYR A 11 -2.70 -8.52 -13.36
N HIS A 12 -1.44 -9.00 -13.44
CA HIS A 12 -0.88 -9.44 -14.70
C HIS A 12 -0.01 -10.69 -14.53
N THR A 13 0.37 -11.28 -15.67
CA THR A 13 1.20 -12.49 -15.70
C THR A 13 2.47 -12.26 -16.52
N ALA A 14 2.85 -11.02 -16.80
CA ALA A 14 4.02 -10.71 -17.61
C ALA A 14 5.30 -11.19 -16.93
N PRO A 15 6.11 -12.04 -17.58
CA PRO A 15 7.29 -12.63 -16.93
C PRO A 15 8.44 -11.62 -16.70
N GLN A 16 8.46 -10.50 -17.42
CA GLN A 16 9.53 -9.52 -17.31
C GLN A 16 9.44 -8.64 -16.07
N TYR A 17 8.31 -8.65 -15.35
CA TYR A 17 8.13 -7.83 -14.15
C TYR A 17 8.26 -8.67 -12.89
N ASN A 18 8.84 -8.10 -11.84
CA ASN A 18 8.95 -8.75 -10.52
C ASN A 18 7.69 -8.60 -9.68
N TRP A 19 6.82 -7.64 -10.01
CA TRP A 19 5.55 -7.45 -9.31
C TRP A 19 4.42 -8.15 -10.08
N GLN A 20 3.38 -8.53 -9.37
CA GLN A 20 2.24 -9.23 -9.95
C GLN A 20 0.95 -8.44 -9.83
N VAL A 21 0.79 -7.67 -8.77
CA VAL A 21 -0.41 -6.85 -8.54
C VAL A 21 0.02 -5.43 -8.25
N MET A 22 -0.69 -4.48 -8.84
CA MET A 22 -0.53 -3.07 -8.54
C MET A 22 -1.86 -2.53 -8.04
N LEU A 23 -1.82 -1.90 -6.88
CA LEU A 23 -2.96 -1.28 -6.24
C LEU A 23 -2.72 0.22 -6.20
N ASP A 24 -3.50 0.97 -6.97
CA ASP A 24 -3.44 2.43 -7.01
C ASP A 24 -4.60 3.00 -6.20
N LEU A 25 -4.28 3.95 -5.33
CA LEU A 25 -5.23 4.51 -4.35
C LEU A 25 -5.52 5.96 -4.67
N TYR A 26 -6.80 6.34 -4.55
CA TYR A 26 -7.29 7.66 -4.95
C TYR A 26 -8.16 8.27 -3.86
N LYS A 27 -8.11 9.59 -3.74
CA LYS A 27 -9.09 10.39 -3.03
C LYS A 27 -9.79 11.28 -4.06
N GLY A 28 -11.07 11.00 -4.32
CA GLY A 28 -11.74 11.62 -5.46
C GLY A 28 -11.03 11.24 -6.75
N THR A 29 -10.57 12.22 -7.51
CA THR A 29 -9.79 12.00 -8.74
C THR A 29 -8.28 12.07 -8.51
N GLY A 30 -7.84 12.37 -7.27
CA GLY A 30 -6.43 12.55 -6.95
C GLY A 30 -5.75 11.25 -6.56
N PHE A 31 -4.62 10.93 -7.19
CA PHE A 31 -3.78 9.80 -6.83
C PHE A 31 -3.08 10.09 -5.49
N VAL A 32 -3.16 9.17 -4.53
CA VAL A 32 -2.58 9.39 -3.19
C VAL A 32 -1.53 8.36 -2.79
N GLY A 33 -1.41 7.25 -3.50
CA GLY A 33 -0.39 6.26 -3.18
C GLY A 33 -0.55 4.99 -3.99
N ARG A 34 0.45 4.13 -3.88
CA ARG A 34 0.50 2.86 -4.62
C ARG A 34 1.09 1.77 -3.75
N ALA A 35 0.57 0.55 -3.91
CA ALA A 35 1.17 -0.64 -3.35
C ALA A 35 1.47 -1.62 -4.48
N LEU A 36 2.70 -2.11 -4.53
CA LEU A 36 3.11 -3.16 -5.45
C LEU A 36 3.25 -4.47 -4.68
N PHE A 37 2.65 -5.52 -5.22
CA PHE A 37 2.70 -6.86 -4.65
C PHE A 37 3.66 -7.70 -5.49
N MET A 38 4.81 -7.99 -4.91
CA MET A 38 5.90 -8.68 -5.60
C MET A 38 5.56 -10.15 -5.77
N LYS A 39 5.98 -10.75 -6.87
CA LYS A 39 5.81 -12.18 -7.10
C LYS A 39 6.44 -12.97 -5.96
N ARG A 40 5.85 -14.15 -5.69
CA ARG A 40 6.33 -15.04 -4.63
C ARG A 40 7.84 -15.29 -4.78
N GLY A 41 8.55 -15.19 -3.68
CA GLY A 41 9.99 -15.45 -3.64
C GLY A 41 10.86 -14.29 -4.09
N GLN A 42 10.28 -13.20 -4.59
CA GLN A 42 11.05 -12.02 -4.96
C GLN A 42 11.35 -11.16 -3.73
N PRO A 43 12.55 -10.55 -3.67
CA PRO A 43 12.85 -9.64 -2.58
C PRO A 43 11.92 -8.43 -2.60
N LEU A 44 11.60 -7.91 -1.41
CA LEU A 44 10.78 -6.70 -1.29
C LEU A 44 11.69 -5.48 -1.32
N PRO A 45 11.53 -4.59 -2.31
CA PRO A 45 12.20 -3.30 -2.26
C PRO A 45 11.75 -2.50 -1.04
N PRO A 46 12.55 -1.56 -0.56
CA PRO A 46 12.11 -0.71 0.56
C PRO A 46 10.91 0.13 0.16
N ASN A 47 10.05 0.41 1.14
CA ASN A 47 8.97 1.36 0.96
C ASN A 47 9.57 2.76 0.87
N VAL A 48 9.11 3.54 -0.10
CA VAL A 48 9.67 4.87 -0.38
C VAL A 48 8.58 5.87 -0.68
N MET A 49 8.91 7.15 -0.54
CA MET A 49 8.08 8.22 -1.09
C MET A 49 8.48 8.43 -2.54
N GLN A 50 7.51 8.43 -3.43
CA GLN A 50 7.72 8.65 -4.86
C GLN A 50 6.81 9.77 -5.32
N GLY A 51 7.40 10.87 -5.76
CA GLY A 51 6.61 12.04 -6.17
C GLY A 51 5.76 12.59 -5.04
N GLY A 52 6.23 12.50 -3.81
CA GLY A 52 5.50 12.98 -2.64
C GLY A 52 4.40 12.03 -2.15
N LYS A 53 4.31 10.82 -2.70
CA LYS A 53 3.27 9.85 -2.33
C LYS A 53 3.89 8.52 -1.92
N PRO A 54 3.28 7.79 -0.96
CA PRO A 54 3.82 6.50 -0.55
C PRO A 54 3.79 5.48 -1.69
N LEU A 55 4.89 4.77 -1.85
CA LEU A 55 5.01 3.56 -2.67
C LEU A 55 5.39 2.42 -1.75
N LEU A 56 4.46 1.52 -1.50
CA LEU A 56 4.64 0.40 -0.60
C LEU A 56 4.90 -0.89 -1.38
N HIS A 57 5.65 -1.81 -0.76
CA HIS A 57 5.95 -3.11 -1.35
C HIS A 57 5.53 -4.22 -0.39
N TYR A 58 4.77 -5.17 -0.92
CA TYR A 58 4.29 -6.35 -0.20
C TYR A 58 4.62 -7.60 -1.02
N SER A 59 4.62 -8.76 -0.39
CA SER A 59 4.53 -10.03 -1.12
C SER A 59 3.12 -10.22 -1.66
N VAL A 60 2.98 -10.82 -2.84
CA VAL A 60 1.66 -11.16 -3.38
C VAL A 60 0.89 -12.10 -2.45
N GLU A 61 1.60 -12.84 -1.59
CA GLU A 61 0.97 -13.69 -0.58
C GLU A 61 0.13 -12.89 0.43
N ASP A 62 0.43 -11.59 0.59
CA ASP A 62 -0.31 -10.71 1.51
C ASP A 62 -1.47 -9.99 0.84
N PHE A 63 -1.66 -10.15 -0.47
CA PHE A 63 -2.68 -9.41 -1.19
C PHE A 63 -4.09 -9.69 -0.64
N HIS A 64 -4.37 -10.93 -0.27
CA HIS A 64 -5.67 -11.29 0.29
C HIS A 64 -5.97 -10.50 1.57
N ASN A 65 -4.96 -10.32 2.43
CA ASN A 65 -5.13 -9.54 3.66
C ASN A 65 -5.46 -8.08 3.37
N ILE A 66 -4.83 -7.52 2.34
CA ILE A 66 -5.12 -6.13 1.93
C ILE A 66 -6.55 -6.03 1.38
N LEU A 67 -6.99 -7.00 0.59
CA LEU A 67 -8.37 -7.02 0.09
C LEU A 67 -9.39 -7.02 1.23
N LEU A 68 -9.12 -7.76 2.30
CA LEU A 68 -9.99 -7.78 3.47
C LEU A 68 -10.11 -6.40 4.11
N ILE A 69 -8.99 -5.66 4.20
CA ILE A 69 -8.98 -4.31 4.74
C ILE A 69 -9.78 -3.37 3.82
N LEU A 70 -9.58 -3.47 2.51
CA LEU A 70 -10.29 -2.63 1.54
C LEU A 70 -11.80 -2.84 1.57
N ALA A 71 -12.25 -4.01 2.01
CA ALA A 71 -13.67 -4.34 2.12
C ALA A 71 -14.31 -3.79 3.40
N LEU A 72 -13.52 -3.28 4.34
CA LEU A 72 -14.02 -2.72 5.59
C LEU A 72 -14.62 -1.34 5.37
N ASP A 73 -15.35 -0.87 6.37
CA ASP A 73 -15.94 0.46 6.33
C ASP A 73 -14.87 1.54 6.29
N LYS A 74 -15.17 2.62 5.58
CA LYS A 74 -14.32 3.80 5.51
C LYS A 74 -14.33 4.55 6.84
N PRO A 75 -13.28 5.34 7.12
CA PRO A 75 -12.22 5.76 6.20
C PRO A 75 -11.08 4.77 6.08
N LEU A 76 -10.36 4.85 4.95
CA LEU A 76 -9.18 4.05 4.66
C LEU A 76 -7.99 4.97 4.42
N TYR A 77 -6.80 4.52 4.84
CA TYR A 77 -5.58 5.33 4.79
C TYR A 77 -4.40 4.54 4.28
N ILE A 78 -3.51 5.23 3.56
CA ILE A 78 -2.17 4.74 3.26
C ILE A 78 -1.16 5.66 3.92
N SER A 79 -0.12 5.10 4.51
CA SER A 79 0.92 5.90 5.16
C SER A 79 2.28 5.25 5.01
N LEU A 80 3.30 6.09 5.10
CA LEU A 80 4.69 5.67 5.17
C LEU A 80 5.40 6.55 6.19
N VAL A 81 6.11 5.91 7.12
CA VAL A 81 7.01 6.62 8.04
C VAL A 81 8.41 6.56 7.43
N PRO A 82 8.91 7.66 6.83
CA PRO A 82 10.16 7.60 6.07
C PRO A 82 11.38 7.24 6.92
N SER A 83 11.36 7.58 8.20
CA SER A 83 12.51 7.34 9.08
C SER A 83 12.77 5.86 9.35
N ASN A 84 11.75 4.99 9.25
CA ASN A 84 11.91 3.56 9.52
C ASN A 84 11.38 2.66 8.40
N GLY A 85 10.81 3.25 7.35
CA GLY A 85 10.30 2.49 6.21
C GLY A 85 9.01 1.73 6.47
N ILE A 86 8.31 1.97 7.58
CA ILE A 86 7.05 1.29 7.87
C ILE A 86 5.95 1.87 6.99
N GLY A 87 5.39 1.02 6.12
CA GLY A 87 4.24 1.36 5.28
C GLY A 87 3.00 0.65 5.79
N THR A 88 1.85 1.35 5.73
CA THR A 88 0.61 0.83 6.29
C THR A 88 -0.57 1.17 5.39
N ILE A 89 -1.47 0.21 5.22
CA ILE A 89 -2.82 0.43 4.71
C ILE A 89 -3.76 0.06 5.86
N SER A 90 -4.60 0.99 6.27
CA SER A 90 -5.34 0.82 7.52
C SER A 90 -6.65 1.59 7.53
N THR A 91 -7.44 1.32 8.56
CA THR A 91 -8.67 2.07 8.86
C THR A 91 -8.45 3.20 9.86
N SER A 92 -7.22 3.35 10.38
CA SER A 92 -6.86 4.37 11.36
C SER A 92 -6.06 5.49 10.73
N GLY A 93 -6.33 6.73 11.12
CA GLY A 93 -5.52 7.88 10.73
C GLY A 93 -4.13 7.92 11.34
N GLU A 94 -3.79 7.02 12.26
CA GLU A 94 -2.47 6.95 12.90
C GLU A 94 -1.62 5.86 12.27
N SER A 95 -0.33 6.13 12.08
CA SER A 95 0.61 5.12 11.61
C SER A 95 0.93 4.12 12.73
N ILE A 96 1.40 2.93 12.35
CA ILE A 96 1.82 1.91 13.32
C ILE A 96 2.88 2.47 14.27
N GLY A 97 3.82 3.26 13.77
CA GLY A 97 4.85 3.87 14.61
C GLY A 97 4.30 4.79 15.68
N GLU A 98 3.17 5.44 15.43
CA GLU A 98 2.49 6.28 16.43
C GLU A 98 1.73 5.44 17.45
N LEU A 99 1.20 4.30 17.04
CA LEU A 99 0.46 3.40 17.93
C LEU A 99 1.35 2.76 19.00
N ASP A 100 2.65 2.64 18.72
CA ASP A 100 3.61 2.04 19.66
C ASP A 100 4.04 3.00 20.76
N ARG A 101 3.54 4.20 20.80
CA ARG A 101 3.86 5.15 21.85
C ARG A 101 3.20 4.76 23.17
N PRO A 102 3.94 4.86 24.27
CA PRO A 102 3.35 4.64 25.59
C PRO A 102 2.31 5.71 25.94
#